data_3e66800b827100493cc18d9abf9a8f74
#
_entry.id   3e66800b827100493cc18d9abf9a8f74
#
_cell.length_a   1.000
_cell.length_b   1.000
_cell.length_c   1.000
_cell.angle_alpha   90.00
_cell.angle_beta   90.00
_cell.angle_gamma   90.00
#
_symmetry.space_group_name_H-M   'P 1'
#
loop_
_entity.id
_entity.type
_entity.pdbx_description
1 polymer ?
#
loop_
_entity_poly.entity_id
_entity_poly.type
_entity_poly.pdbx_seq_one_letter_code
_entity_poly.pdbx_strand_id
1 'polypeptide(L)'
;MKACNEDTKRFEQLILPHLNAAHNLARWLTRNDSAAQDIVQESCERAFKSLHRFVDGNARAWLLTIVRNQSYTWLKESAGERYYVDIDDEAAMSEKDKATLAHVDTPEVWTERMQDRQALQNGLEALPAIFREVIVLKELEEMSYKEIAGVTEVPIGTVMSRLARGREMLKKELLKNDE
;
A
#
# COMPACT_ATOMS: atom_id res chain seq x y z
N MET A 1 13.15 -25.93 -23.97
CA MET A 1 11.66 -25.83 -24.05
C MET A 1 10.94 -26.33 -22.78
N LYS A 2 11.37 -27.38 -22.08
CA LYS A 2 10.71 -27.85 -20.83
C LYS A 2 10.82 -26.87 -19.66
N ALA A 3 11.98 -26.25 -19.39
CA ALA A 3 12.20 -25.31 -18.31
C ALA A 3 11.31 -24.05 -18.42
N CYS A 4 11.15 -23.50 -19.61
CA CYS A 4 10.28 -22.33 -19.83
C CYS A 4 8.80 -22.61 -19.49
N ASN A 5 8.33 -23.84 -19.70
CA ASN A 5 6.94 -24.23 -19.37
C ASN A 5 6.75 -24.44 -17.85
N GLU A 6 7.77 -24.88 -17.13
CA GLU A 6 7.72 -25.02 -15.66
C GLU A 6 7.71 -23.66 -14.96
N ASP A 7 8.54 -22.72 -15.39
CA ASP A 7 8.58 -21.36 -14.86
C ASP A 7 7.27 -20.61 -15.13
N THR A 8 6.69 -20.79 -16.31
CA THR A 8 5.38 -20.20 -16.65
C THR A 8 4.28 -20.73 -15.73
N LYS A 9 4.19 -22.04 -15.55
CA LYS A 9 3.19 -22.64 -14.65
C LYS A 9 3.39 -22.19 -13.20
N ARG A 10 4.64 -22.14 -12.74
CA ARG A 10 4.96 -21.67 -11.40
C ARG A 10 4.58 -20.21 -11.21
N PHE A 11 4.82 -19.36 -12.20
CA PHE A 11 4.42 -17.96 -12.20
C PHE A 11 2.89 -17.83 -12.14
N GLU A 12 2.17 -18.56 -12.98
CA GLU A 12 0.72 -18.57 -12.98
C GLU A 12 0.13 -18.92 -11.61
N GLN A 13 0.67 -19.95 -10.97
CA GLN A 13 0.19 -20.38 -9.65
C GLN A 13 0.50 -19.41 -8.52
N LEU A 14 1.68 -18.78 -8.56
CA LEU A 14 2.16 -17.93 -7.47
C LEU A 14 1.74 -16.47 -7.60
N ILE A 15 1.63 -15.94 -8.81
CA ILE A 15 1.48 -14.51 -9.05
C ILE A 15 0.09 -14.12 -9.52
N LEU A 16 -0.50 -14.87 -10.48
CA LEU A 16 -1.81 -14.48 -11.02
C LEU A 16 -2.93 -14.34 -9.98
N PRO A 17 -2.99 -15.16 -8.89
CA PRO A 17 -4.01 -14.98 -7.86
C PRO A 17 -3.95 -13.62 -7.14
N HIS A 18 -2.82 -12.92 -7.23
CA HIS A 18 -2.56 -11.68 -6.51
C HIS A 18 -2.61 -10.41 -7.38
N LEU A 19 -2.98 -10.53 -8.66
CA LEU A 19 -3.05 -9.39 -9.58
C LEU A 19 -4.04 -8.32 -9.14
N ASN A 20 -5.17 -8.70 -8.56
CA ASN A 20 -6.14 -7.74 -8.05
C ASN A 20 -5.55 -6.90 -6.90
N ALA A 21 -4.86 -7.54 -5.96
CA ALA A 21 -4.18 -6.83 -4.88
C ALA A 21 -3.06 -5.90 -5.40
N ALA A 22 -2.31 -6.36 -6.41
CA ALA A 22 -1.29 -5.58 -7.09
C ALA A 22 -1.88 -4.33 -7.75
N HIS A 23 -2.97 -4.49 -8.51
CA HIS A 23 -3.66 -3.38 -9.16
C HIS A 23 -4.26 -2.40 -8.14
N ASN A 24 -4.91 -2.90 -7.09
CA ASN A 24 -5.45 -2.07 -6.02
C ASN A 24 -4.36 -1.19 -5.39
N LEU A 25 -3.23 -1.79 -4.99
CA LEU A 25 -2.14 -1.03 -4.40
C LEU A 25 -1.59 0.03 -5.35
N ALA A 26 -1.30 -0.34 -6.61
CA ALA A 26 -0.82 0.60 -7.62
C ALA A 26 -1.81 1.74 -7.87
N ARG A 27 -3.11 1.43 -7.99
CA ARG A 27 -4.19 2.40 -8.22
C ARG A 27 -4.29 3.41 -7.07
N TRP A 28 -4.24 2.93 -5.84
CA TRP A 28 -4.28 3.80 -4.67
C TRP A 28 -3.02 4.66 -4.52
N LEU A 29 -1.84 4.13 -4.84
CA LEU A 29 -0.61 4.91 -4.77
C LEU A 29 -0.54 5.97 -5.86
N THR A 30 -0.82 5.62 -7.11
CA THR A 30 -0.70 6.53 -8.25
C THR A 30 -1.89 7.47 -8.43
N ARG A 31 -3.06 7.09 -7.93
CA ARG A 31 -4.35 7.77 -8.20
C ARG A 31 -4.66 7.88 -9.69
N ASN A 32 -4.09 6.99 -10.50
CA ASN A 32 -4.21 6.95 -11.94
C ASN A 32 -4.33 5.50 -12.41
N ASP A 33 -5.44 5.17 -13.05
CA ASP A 33 -5.75 3.80 -13.43
C ASP A 33 -4.83 3.28 -14.55
N SER A 34 -4.53 4.13 -15.56
CA SER A 34 -3.62 3.77 -16.64
C SER A 34 -2.21 3.50 -16.12
N ALA A 35 -1.69 4.38 -15.26
CA ALA A 35 -0.38 4.18 -14.63
C ALA A 35 -0.36 2.91 -13.76
N ALA A 36 -1.45 2.61 -13.05
CA ALA A 36 -1.55 1.40 -12.25
C ALA A 36 -1.48 0.14 -13.11
N GLN A 37 -2.15 0.12 -14.27
CA GLN A 37 -2.09 -1.00 -15.21
C GLN A 37 -0.66 -1.20 -15.74
N ASP A 38 0.01 -0.15 -16.15
CA ASP A 38 1.39 -0.19 -16.66
C ASP A 38 2.35 -0.70 -15.57
N ILE A 39 2.22 -0.19 -14.34
CA ILE A 39 3.02 -0.62 -13.19
C ILE A 39 2.82 -2.11 -12.89
N VAL A 40 1.57 -2.58 -12.89
CA VAL A 40 1.30 -4.00 -12.63
C VAL A 40 1.90 -4.88 -13.73
N GLN A 41 1.77 -4.49 -15.00
CA GLN A 41 2.37 -5.22 -16.11
C GLN A 41 3.90 -5.29 -15.95
N GLU A 42 4.57 -4.16 -15.73
CA GLU A 42 6.02 -4.12 -15.53
C GLU A 42 6.46 -4.90 -14.29
N SER A 43 5.68 -4.84 -13.20
CA SER A 43 5.93 -5.60 -11.97
C SER A 43 5.84 -7.11 -12.22
N CYS A 44 4.86 -7.56 -13.02
CA CYS A 44 4.74 -8.97 -13.42
C CYS A 44 5.94 -9.43 -14.25
N GLU A 45 6.42 -8.61 -15.19
CA GLU A 45 7.62 -8.93 -15.96
C GLU A 45 8.86 -9.05 -15.07
N ARG A 46 9.02 -8.14 -14.10
CA ARG A 46 10.12 -8.19 -13.12
C ARG A 46 10.01 -9.41 -12.21
N ALA A 47 8.80 -9.72 -11.74
CA ALA A 47 8.53 -10.91 -10.94
C ALA A 47 8.87 -12.18 -11.74
N PHE A 48 8.47 -12.27 -12.99
CA PHE A 48 8.79 -13.42 -13.86
C PHE A 48 10.31 -13.58 -14.05
N LYS A 49 11.03 -12.51 -14.38
CA LYS A 49 12.49 -12.52 -14.54
C LYS A 49 13.24 -12.92 -13.27
N SER A 50 12.69 -12.59 -12.10
CA SER A 50 13.30 -12.89 -10.79
C SER A 50 12.67 -14.07 -10.05
N LEU A 51 11.77 -14.82 -10.70
CA LEU A 51 11.06 -15.97 -10.10
C LEU A 51 12.01 -17.06 -9.57
N HIS A 52 13.15 -17.24 -10.23
CA HIS A 52 14.20 -18.16 -9.79
C HIS A 52 14.81 -17.81 -8.42
N ARG A 53 14.71 -16.54 -7.98
CA ARG A 53 15.17 -16.06 -6.67
C ARG A 53 14.12 -16.25 -5.58
N PHE A 54 12.87 -16.42 -5.97
CA PHE A 54 11.79 -16.68 -5.03
C PHE A 54 11.78 -18.17 -4.70
N VAL A 55 12.40 -18.53 -3.57
CA VAL A 55 12.52 -19.94 -3.15
C VAL A 55 11.28 -20.37 -2.36
N ASP A 56 10.99 -19.65 -1.26
CA ASP A 56 9.85 -19.90 -0.39
C ASP A 56 9.39 -18.60 0.26
N GLY A 57 8.08 -18.47 0.55
CA GLY A 57 7.55 -17.31 1.26
C GLY A 57 6.17 -16.87 0.78
N ASN A 58 5.77 -15.69 1.22
CA ASN A 58 4.51 -15.07 0.83
C ASN A 58 4.66 -14.39 -0.55
N ALA A 59 4.23 -15.10 -1.60
CA ALA A 59 4.29 -14.61 -2.98
C ALA A 59 3.51 -13.31 -3.18
N ARG A 60 2.38 -13.14 -2.45
CA ARG A 60 1.61 -11.92 -2.45
C ARG A 60 2.42 -10.74 -1.92
N ALA A 61 3.04 -10.87 -0.75
CA ALA A 61 3.85 -9.81 -0.17
C ALA A 61 5.06 -9.48 -1.07
N TRP A 62 5.68 -10.48 -1.66
CA TRP A 62 6.78 -10.29 -2.60
C TRP A 62 6.36 -9.50 -3.85
N LEU A 63 5.23 -9.86 -4.47
CA LEU A 63 4.68 -9.11 -5.61
C LEU A 63 4.34 -7.68 -5.22
N LEU A 64 3.67 -7.48 -4.08
CA LEU A 64 3.28 -6.15 -3.60
C LEU A 64 4.49 -5.26 -3.30
N THR A 65 5.62 -5.82 -2.85
CA THR A 65 6.88 -5.08 -2.71
C THR A 65 7.37 -4.54 -4.06
N ILE A 66 7.33 -5.37 -5.11
CA ILE A 66 7.73 -4.95 -6.46
C ILE A 66 6.81 -3.84 -6.96
N VAL A 67 5.49 -4.02 -6.84
CA VAL A 67 4.47 -3.04 -7.27
C VAL A 67 4.63 -1.72 -6.52
N ARG A 68 4.81 -1.78 -5.20
CA ARG A 68 5.06 -0.60 -4.36
C ARG A 68 6.28 0.18 -4.87
N ASN A 69 7.40 -0.49 -5.04
CA ASN A 69 8.64 0.16 -5.44
C ASN A 69 8.51 0.81 -6.83
N GLN A 70 7.81 0.17 -7.77
CA GLN A 70 7.50 0.74 -9.08
C GLN A 70 6.55 1.95 -8.97
N SER A 71 5.53 1.87 -8.12
CA SER A 71 4.61 2.98 -7.88
C SER A 71 5.33 4.21 -7.32
N TYR A 72 6.26 4.02 -6.39
CA TYR A 72 7.07 5.12 -5.86
C TYR A 72 8.05 5.69 -6.89
N THR A 73 8.61 4.86 -7.76
CA THR A 73 9.44 5.34 -8.88
C THR A 73 8.61 6.22 -9.81
N TRP A 74 7.42 5.76 -10.18
CA TRP A 74 6.49 6.55 -11.01
C TRP A 74 6.09 7.87 -10.35
N LEU A 75 5.80 7.86 -9.04
CA LEU A 75 5.46 9.08 -8.28
C LEU A 75 6.59 10.10 -8.30
N LYS A 76 7.85 9.66 -8.15
CA LYS A 76 9.03 10.54 -8.24
C LYS A 76 9.15 11.17 -9.62
N GLU A 77 8.97 10.39 -10.67
CA GLU A 77 9.08 10.88 -12.06
C GLU A 77 7.93 11.82 -12.43
N SER A 78 6.71 11.55 -11.94
CA SER A 78 5.50 12.30 -12.28
C SER A 78 5.30 13.58 -11.45
N ALA A 79 5.71 13.57 -10.17
CA ALA A 79 5.48 14.67 -9.22
C ALA A 79 6.70 15.60 -9.03
N GLY A 80 7.87 15.23 -9.57
CA GLY A 80 9.11 15.97 -9.36
C GLY A 80 9.53 16.04 -7.89
N GLU A 81 10.31 17.06 -7.53
CA GLU A 81 10.87 17.24 -6.17
C GLU A 81 9.83 17.40 -5.06
N ARG A 82 8.57 17.75 -5.39
CA ARG A 82 7.50 17.93 -4.39
C ARG A 82 7.16 16.65 -3.61
N TYR A 83 7.52 15.49 -4.12
CA TYR A 83 7.24 14.22 -3.45
C TYR A 83 8.17 13.96 -2.25
N TYR A 84 9.37 14.54 -2.23
CA TYR A 84 10.35 14.32 -1.17
C TYR A 84 10.02 15.02 0.14
N VAL A 85 9.24 16.09 0.13
CA VAL A 85 8.90 16.88 1.33
C VAL A 85 8.04 16.06 2.32
N ASP A 86 7.24 15.10 1.81
CA ASP A 86 6.38 14.27 2.67
C ASP A 86 7.09 13.09 3.34
N ILE A 87 8.33 12.76 2.93
CA ILE A 87 9.07 11.62 3.49
C ILE A 87 9.96 12.02 4.68
N ASP A 88 10.50 13.24 4.65
CA ASP A 88 11.40 13.74 5.71
C ASP A 88 10.69 14.10 7.02
N ASP A 89 9.36 14.24 7.02
CA ASP A 89 8.56 14.46 8.24
C ASP A 89 8.50 13.22 9.16
N GLU A 90 9.02 12.08 8.74
CA GLU A 90 9.17 10.89 9.61
C GLU A 90 10.17 11.10 10.77
N ALA A 91 11.13 12.00 10.59
CA ALA A 91 12.12 12.34 11.63
C ALA A 91 11.53 13.19 12.78
N ALA A 92 10.37 13.78 12.59
CA ALA A 92 9.71 14.67 13.56
C ALA A 92 8.63 13.98 14.41
N MET A 93 8.71 12.65 14.60
CA MET A 93 7.81 11.97 15.54
C MET A 93 8.14 12.34 16.98
N SER A 94 7.37 13.29 17.51
CA SER A 94 7.38 13.63 18.93
C SER A 94 6.98 12.41 19.78
N GLU A 95 7.60 12.27 20.97
CA GLU A 95 7.22 11.24 21.95
C GLU A 95 5.74 11.30 22.37
N LYS A 96 5.07 12.44 22.16
CA LYS A 96 3.63 12.61 22.36
C LYS A 96 2.77 11.71 21.47
N ASP A 97 3.23 11.39 20.25
CA ASP A 97 2.49 10.55 19.30
C ASP A 97 2.50 9.08 19.71
N LYS A 98 3.49 8.65 20.53
CA LYS A 98 3.56 7.28 21.07
C LYS A 98 2.49 6.99 22.13
N ALA A 99 2.04 8.01 22.86
CA ALA A 99 1.03 7.85 23.92
C ALA A 99 -0.40 7.73 23.39
N THR A 100 -0.66 8.18 22.16
CA THR A 100 -1.99 8.13 21.53
C THR A 100 -2.31 6.76 20.92
N LEU A 101 -1.35 5.83 20.89
CA LEU A 101 -1.53 4.46 20.39
C LEU A 101 -2.51 3.59 21.20
N ALA A 102 -2.97 4.07 22.37
CA ALA A 102 -3.84 3.33 23.29
C ALA A 102 -5.34 3.44 22.99
N HIS A 103 -5.76 4.31 22.07
CA HIS A 103 -7.17 4.42 21.65
C HIS A 103 -7.30 4.05 20.17
N VAL A 104 -7.31 2.74 19.93
CA VAL A 104 -7.77 2.18 18.65
C VAL A 104 -9.29 2.30 18.66
N ASP A 105 -9.83 3.28 17.94
CA ASP A 105 -11.27 3.29 17.63
C ASP A 105 -11.62 1.96 16.98
N THR A 106 -12.65 1.28 17.52
CA THR A 106 -13.06 -0.03 17.07
C THR A 106 -13.57 0.00 15.62
N PRO A 107 -13.51 -1.11 14.87
CA PRO A 107 -14.00 -1.19 13.48
C PRO A 107 -15.45 -0.75 13.28
N GLU A 108 -16.27 -0.79 14.32
CA GLU A 108 -17.70 -0.44 14.29
C GLU A 108 -17.95 1.04 13.99
N VAL A 109 -17.10 1.95 14.51
CA VAL A 109 -17.22 3.41 14.25
C VAL A 109 -16.93 3.75 12.77
N TRP A 110 -16.15 2.91 12.09
CA TRP A 110 -15.84 3.07 10.68
C TRP A 110 -16.97 2.57 9.77
N THR A 111 -17.67 1.52 10.17
CA THR A 111 -18.71 0.87 9.36
C THR A 111 -19.91 1.75 9.12
N GLU A 112 -20.33 2.55 10.11
CA GLU A 112 -21.48 3.46 9.97
C GLU A 112 -21.21 4.63 9.00
N ARG A 113 -19.95 5.08 8.88
CA ARG A 113 -19.54 6.18 7.99
C ARG A 113 -19.04 5.73 6.61
N MET A 114 -18.79 4.44 6.41
CA MET A 114 -18.41 3.85 5.11
C MET A 114 -19.57 3.76 4.10
N GLN A 115 -20.77 4.21 4.43
CA GLN A 115 -21.91 4.19 3.49
C GLN A 115 -21.74 5.15 2.32
N ASP A 116 -20.91 6.20 2.46
CA ASP A 116 -20.52 7.05 1.33
C ASP A 116 -19.15 6.62 0.74
N ARG A 117 -19.22 5.71 -0.22
CA ARG A 117 -18.03 5.19 -0.93
C ARG A 117 -17.18 6.31 -1.56
N GLN A 118 -17.82 7.37 -2.04
CA GLN A 118 -17.14 8.48 -2.68
C GLN A 118 -16.38 9.34 -1.65
N ALA A 119 -16.97 9.60 -0.49
CA ALA A 119 -16.30 10.34 0.57
C ALA A 119 -15.06 9.60 1.08
N LEU A 120 -15.17 8.27 1.26
CA LEU A 120 -14.04 7.44 1.64
C LEU A 120 -12.92 7.47 0.58
N GLN A 121 -13.29 7.36 -0.69
CA GLN A 121 -12.31 7.42 -1.77
C GLN A 121 -11.59 8.78 -1.77
N ASN A 122 -12.32 9.88 -1.70
CA ASN A 122 -11.75 11.23 -1.65
C ASN A 122 -10.85 11.40 -0.42
N GLY A 123 -11.29 10.92 0.74
CA GLY A 123 -10.51 10.95 1.97
C GLY A 123 -9.18 10.19 1.86
N LEU A 124 -9.20 8.98 1.31
CA LEU A 124 -7.99 8.19 1.06
C LEU A 124 -7.06 8.87 0.04
N GLU A 125 -7.62 9.46 -1.02
CA GLU A 125 -6.85 10.17 -2.03
C GLU A 125 -6.20 11.46 -1.48
N ALA A 126 -6.77 12.07 -0.46
CA ALA A 126 -6.21 13.24 0.21
C ALA A 126 -4.99 12.91 1.10
N LEU A 127 -4.87 11.67 1.55
CA LEU A 127 -3.76 11.27 2.41
C LEU A 127 -2.42 11.27 1.64
N PRO A 128 -1.30 11.62 2.31
CA PRO A 128 0.04 11.33 1.80
C PRO A 128 0.22 9.83 1.51
N ALA A 129 1.00 9.50 0.48
CA ALA A 129 1.14 8.13 -0.01
C ALA A 129 1.61 7.13 1.07
N ILE A 130 2.50 7.55 1.97
CA ILE A 130 3.05 6.70 3.06
C ILE A 130 1.99 6.28 4.09
N PHE A 131 0.97 7.10 4.34
CA PHE A 131 -0.15 6.77 5.22
C PHE A 131 -1.22 5.99 4.46
N ARG A 132 -1.49 6.38 3.22
CA ARG A 132 -2.44 5.69 2.36
C ARG A 132 -2.03 4.25 2.08
N GLU A 133 -0.73 3.98 1.79
CA GLU A 133 -0.25 2.62 1.52
C GLU A 133 -0.50 1.66 2.67
N VAL A 134 -0.22 2.06 3.91
CA VAL A 134 -0.40 1.18 5.06
C VAL A 134 -1.88 0.92 5.37
N ILE A 135 -2.75 1.91 5.15
CA ILE A 135 -4.21 1.73 5.27
C ILE A 135 -4.72 0.76 4.20
N VAL A 136 -4.32 0.95 2.94
CA VAL A 136 -4.73 0.05 1.85
C VAL A 136 -4.27 -1.39 2.11
N LEU A 137 -3.01 -1.58 2.49
CA LEU A 137 -2.46 -2.91 2.80
C LEU A 137 -3.16 -3.55 4.02
N LYS A 138 -3.55 -2.76 5.02
CA LYS A 138 -4.20 -3.27 6.22
C LYS A 138 -5.68 -3.53 6.02
N GLU A 139 -6.44 -2.53 5.52
CA GLU A 139 -7.90 -2.56 5.53
C GLU A 139 -8.49 -3.17 4.25
N LEU A 140 -7.85 -2.98 3.10
CA LEU A 140 -8.35 -3.51 1.83
C LEU A 140 -7.69 -4.86 1.48
N GLU A 141 -6.42 -5.02 1.80
CA GLU A 141 -5.68 -6.25 1.50
C GLU A 141 -5.54 -7.18 2.72
N GLU A 142 -6.09 -6.79 3.88
CA GLU A 142 -6.15 -7.59 5.12
C GLU A 142 -4.81 -8.17 5.59
N MET A 143 -3.71 -7.47 5.28
CA MET A 143 -2.36 -7.92 5.63
C MET A 143 -2.08 -7.75 7.13
N SER A 144 -1.29 -8.65 7.67
CA SER A 144 -0.75 -8.51 9.03
C SER A 144 0.31 -7.39 9.10
N TYR A 145 0.53 -6.83 10.28
CA TYR A 145 1.57 -5.80 10.46
C TYR A 145 2.97 -6.27 10.04
N LYS A 146 3.27 -7.56 10.24
CA LYS A 146 4.53 -8.17 9.82
C LYS A 146 4.67 -8.21 8.30
N GLU A 147 3.62 -8.55 7.60
CA GLU A 147 3.60 -8.54 6.12
C GLU A 147 3.71 -7.12 5.58
N ILE A 148 2.97 -6.16 6.16
CA ILE A 148 3.06 -4.75 5.79
C ILE A 148 4.49 -4.23 6.01
N ALA A 149 5.10 -4.54 7.15
CA ALA A 149 6.49 -4.18 7.42
C ALA A 149 7.46 -4.74 6.36
N GLY A 150 7.22 -5.97 5.90
CA GLY A 150 7.98 -6.57 4.81
C GLY A 150 7.77 -5.87 3.46
N VAL A 151 6.52 -5.52 3.12
CA VAL A 151 6.20 -4.83 1.85
C VAL A 151 6.73 -3.40 1.85
N THR A 152 6.59 -2.69 2.95
CA THR A 152 6.98 -1.28 3.06
C THR A 152 8.44 -1.07 3.43
N GLU A 153 9.14 -2.15 3.82
CA GLU A 153 10.55 -2.15 4.23
C GLU A 153 10.83 -1.22 5.43
N VAL A 154 9.87 -1.12 6.36
CA VAL A 154 9.99 -0.34 7.60
C VAL A 154 9.74 -1.21 8.83
N PRO A 155 10.22 -0.81 10.02
CA PRO A 155 9.93 -1.54 11.25
C PRO A 155 8.42 -1.64 11.56
N ILE A 156 8.00 -2.71 12.24
CA ILE A 156 6.58 -2.91 12.62
C ILE A 156 6.04 -1.72 13.44
N GLY A 157 6.87 -1.14 14.32
CA GLY A 157 6.50 0.06 15.08
C GLY A 157 6.16 1.25 14.18
N THR A 158 6.91 1.42 13.09
CA THR A 158 6.62 2.45 12.07
C THR A 158 5.32 2.16 11.33
N VAL A 159 5.04 0.90 10.99
CA VAL A 159 3.74 0.51 10.39
C VAL A 159 2.58 0.89 11.32
N MET A 160 2.70 0.58 12.61
CA MET A 160 1.65 0.88 13.60
C MET A 160 1.42 2.39 13.74
N SER A 161 2.49 3.17 13.83
CA SER A 161 2.39 4.63 13.94
C SER A 161 1.83 5.28 12.67
N ARG A 162 2.25 4.81 11.50
CA ARG A 162 1.69 5.26 10.21
C ARG A 162 0.20 4.94 10.10
N LEU A 163 -0.25 3.76 10.52
CA LEU A 163 -1.66 3.39 10.54
C LEU A 163 -2.46 4.28 11.48
N ALA A 164 -1.98 4.54 12.69
CA ALA A 164 -2.65 5.41 13.65
C ALA A 164 -2.83 6.83 13.09
N ARG A 165 -1.75 7.43 12.58
CA ARG A 165 -1.80 8.78 11.95
C ARG A 165 -2.67 8.80 10.70
N GLY A 166 -2.55 7.80 9.84
CA GLY A 166 -3.34 7.70 8.62
C GLY A 166 -4.85 7.62 8.92
N ARG A 167 -5.26 6.82 9.92
CA ARG A 167 -6.65 6.75 10.36
C ARG A 167 -7.16 8.07 10.93
N GLU A 168 -6.34 8.76 11.72
CA GLU A 168 -6.70 10.07 12.27
C GLU A 168 -6.89 11.11 11.15
N MET A 169 -5.97 11.15 10.18
CA MET A 169 -6.08 12.03 9.02
C MET A 169 -7.32 11.71 8.19
N LEU A 170 -7.58 10.43 7.92
CA LEU A 170 -8.76 10.01 7.18
C LEU A 170 -10.06 10.40 7.89
N LYS A 171 -10.12 10.21 9.21
CA LYS A 171 -11.26 10.65 10.03
C LYS A 171 -11.50 12.17 9.89
N LYS A 172 -10.45 12.98 9.92
CA LYS A 172 -10.57 14.44 9.73
C LYS A 172 -11.08 14.81 8.34
N GLU A 173 -10.62 14.12 7.29
CA GLU A 173 -11.11 14.37 5.92
C GLU A 173 -12.58 13.97 5.74
N LEU A 174 -13.00 12.85 6.32
CA LEU A 174 -14.40 12.41 6.27
C LEU A 174 -15.35 13.40 6.99
N LEU A 175 -14.91 13.95 8.14
CA LEU A 175 -15.70 14.93 8.89
C LEU A 175 -15.87 16.28 8.17
N LYS A 176 -14.91 16.68 7.32
CA LYS A 176 -15.03 17.91 6.51
C LYS A 176 -16.09 17.80 5.41
N ASN A 177 -16.37 16.59 4.94
CA ASN A 177 -17.36 16.37 3.88
C ASN A 177 -18.79 16.24 4.40
N ASP A 178 -18.99 16.21 5.73
CA ASP A 178 -20.30 16.17 6.39
C ASP A 178 -20.86 17.57 6.72
N GLU A 179 -20.10 18.67 6.48
CA GLU A 179 -20.55 20.08 6.60
C GLU A 179 -20.89 20.68 5.22
#